data_a058c8b9963644d1dcd8eff772dfd795
#
_entry.id   a058c8b9963644d1dcd8eff772dfd795
#
_cell.length_a   1.000
_cell.length_b   1.000
_cell.length_c   1.000
_cell.angle_alpha   90.00
_cell.angle_beta   90.00
_cell.angle_gamma   90.00
#
_symmetry.space_group_name_H-M   'P 1'
#
loop_
_entity.id
_entity.type
_entity.pdbx_description
1 polymer ?
#
loop_
_entity_poly.entity_id
_entity_poly.type
_entity_poly.pdbx_seq_one_letter_code
_entity_poly.pdbx_strand_id
1 'polypeptide(L)'
;GVISYGLSSYGYDMRVSDEFRIFHNALAPVVDPKHFDERSFIEHQGDVCIVPPNSFALARSVEYFRIPRNILTICVGKSTYARCGIITNVTPFEPEWEGHVTLEISNTTPLPARIYANEGIAQVLFFESDEECETSYADKKGKYQGQTGVTPPRL
;
A
#
# COMPACT_ATOMS: atom_id res chain seq x y z
N GLY A 1 1.31 -21.05 -9.44
CA GLY A 1 1.74 -20.02 -10.40
C GLY A 1 1.98 -18.70 -9.71
N VAL A 2 2.72 -17.82 -10.35
CA VAL A 2 3.02 -16.48 -9.84
C VAL A 2 1.85 -15.54 -10.15
N ILE A 3 1.46 -14.70 -9.17
CA ILE A 3 0.48 -13.64 -9.39
C ILE A 3 1.15 -12.54 -10.22
N SER A 4 0.60 -12.27 -11.41
CA SER A 4 1.20 -11.39 -12.42
C SER A 4 1.45 -9.97 -11.94
N TYR A 5 2.50 -9.36 -12.45
CA TYR A 5 2.90 -7.98 -12.17
C TYR A 5 3.52 -7.33 -13.42
N GLY A 6 3.75 -6.03 -13.36
CA GLY A 6 4.35 -5.26 -14.44
C GLY A 6 3.34 -4.42 -15.22
N LEU A 7 3.70 -4.02 -16.43
CA LEU A 7 2.89 -3.13 -17.26
C LEU A 7 1.54 -3.76 -17.63
N SER A 8 0.48 -2.98 -17.52
CA SER A 8 -0.85 -3.26 -18.07
C SER A 8 -1.21 -2.23 -19.15
N SER A 9 -2.45 -2.25 -19.64
CA SER A 9 -2.84 -1.38 -20.77
C SER A 9 -2.71 0.12 -20.46
N TYR A 10 -3.13 0.56 -19.29
CA TYR A 10 -3.09 1.96 -18.83
C TYR A 10 -2.53 2.12 -17.41
N GLY A 11 -1.90 1.08 -16.89
CA GLY A 11 -1.40 1.08 -15.53
C GLY A 11 -0.23 0.13 -15.34
N TYR A 12 0.04 -0.13 -14.07
CA TYR A 12 1.13 -1.00 -13.66
C TYR A 12 0.68 -1.84 -12.46
N ASP A 13 0.80 -3.15 -12.56
CA ASP A 13 0.58 -4.07 -11.43
C ASP A 13 1.83 -4.09 -10.56
N MET A 14 1.77 -3.41 -9.40
CA MET A 14 2.90 -3.36 -8.48
C MET A 14 2.98 -4.60 -7.62
N ARG A 15 4.20 -4.90 -7.17
CA ARG A 15 4.50 -6.00 -6.26
C ARG A 15 4.52 -5.54 -4.82
N VAL A 16 4.10 -6.42 -3.92
CA VAL A 16 4.37 -6.25 -2.49
C VAL A 16 5.76 -6.79 -2.16
N SER A 17 6.51 -6.08 -1.32
CA SER A 17 7.82 -6.55 -0.84
C SER A 17 7.67 -7.67 0.19
N ASP A 18 8.78 -8.16 0.72
CA ASP A 18 8.85 -9.15 1.80
C ASP A 18 8.81 -8.56 3.21
N GLU A 19 8.57 -7.24 3.33
CA GLU A 19 8.48 -6.52 4.60
C GLU A 19 7.02 -6.21 4.92
N PHE A 20 6.55 -6.69 6.09
CA PHE A 20 5.18 -6.54 6.53
C PHE A 20 5.12 -6.09 7.99
N ARG A 21 4.05 -5.38 8.35
CA ARG A 21 3.64 -5.10 9.72
C ARG A 21 2.23 -5.60 9.92
N ILE A 22 2.07 -6.68 10.68
CA ILE A 22 0.78 -7.36 10.89
C ILE A 22 0.11 -6.75 12.10
N PHE A 23 -1.12 -6.26 11.94
CA PHE A 23 -1.91 -5.72 13.05
C PHE A 23 -2.38 -6.81 14.01
N HIS A 24 -2.30 -6.51 15.31
CA HIS A 24 -2.90 -7.31 16.37
C HIS A 24 -3.52 -6.41 17.46
N ASN A 25 -4.47 -6.95 18.21
CA ASN A 25 -5.28 -6.22 19.18
C ASN A 25 -4.87 -6.44 20.64
N ALA A 26 -3.69 -6.99 20.90
CA ALA A 26 -3.32 -7.44 22.25
C ALA A 26 -2.95 -6.29 23.21
N LEU A 27 -2.49 -5.15 22.68
CA LEU A 27 -1.85 -4.11 23.49
C LEU A 27 -2.60 -2.78 23.53
N ALA A 28 -3.56 -2.55 22.62
CA ALA A 28 -4.30 -1.30 22.55
C ALA A 28 -5.81 -1.55 22.61
N PRO A 29 -6.56 -0.83 23.45
CA PRO A 29 -8.00 -1.01 23.60
C PRO A 29 -8.81 -0.35 22.46
N VAL A 30 -8.17 0.52 21.68
CA VAL A 30 -8.79 1.30 20.60
C VAL A 30 -7.76 1.62 19.53
N VAL A 31 -8.21 1.73 18.28
CA VAL A 31 -7.41 2.29 17.18
C VAL A 31 -7.71 3.79 17.10
N ASP A 32 -6.72 4.62 17.42
CA ASP A 32 -6.80 6.07 17.31
C ASP A 32 -5.72 6.58 16.33
N PRO A 33 -6.09 7.14 15.17
CA PRO A 33 -5.10 7.63 14.21
C PRO A 33 -4.28 8.82 14.72
N LYS A 34 -4.76 9.53 15.75
CA LYS A 34 -4.02 10.64 16.38
C LYS A 34 -3.04 10.18 17.46
N HIS A 35 -3.26 9.02 18.03
CA HIS A 35 -2.44 8.43 19.09
C HIS A 35 -2.22 6.94 18.81
N PHE A 36 -1.78 6.63 17.58
CA PHE A 36 -1.60 5.26 17.15
C PHE A 36 -0.47 4.58 17.91
N ASP A 37 -0.78 3.43 18.52
CA ASP A 37 0.20 2.62 19.25
C ASP A 37 0.90 1.66 18.27
N GLU A 38 2.15 1.96 17.90
CA GLU A 38 2.93 1.13 16.98
C GLU A 38 3.19 -0.29 17.49
N ARG A 39 3.05 -0.53 18.80
CA ARG A 39 3.11 -1.89 19.37
C ARG A 39 1.94 -2.76 18.92
N SER A 40 0.90 -2.18 18.30
CA SER A 40 -0.17 -2.91 17.63
C SER A 40 0.29 -3.62 16.34
N PHE A 41 1.53 -3.43 15.91
CA PHE A 41 2.10 -4.13 14.77
C PHE A 41 3.17 -5.14 15.19
N ILE A 42 3.13 -6.32 14.57
CA ILE A 42 4.20 -7.31 14.59
C ILE A 42 4.94 -7.22 13.27
N GLU A 43 6.25 -7.00 13.30
CA GLU A 43 7.09 -7.02 12.12
C GLU A 43 7.27 -8.47 11.61
N HIS A 44 7.13 -8.63 10.31
CA HIS A 44 7.33 -9.90 9.63
C HIS A 44 8.11 -9.68 8.34
N GLN A 45 9.13 -10.49 8.12
CA GLN A 45 9.88 -10.52 6.87
C GLN A 45 9.88 -11.95 6.32
N GLY A 46 9.51 -12.13 5.05
CA GLY A 46 9.48 -13.44 4.42
C GLY A 46 8.67 -13.49 3.14
N ASP A 47 8.76 -14.62 2.45
CA ASP A 47 8.11 -14.84 1.15
C ASP A 47 6.57 -14.89 1.23
N VAL A 48 6.03 -15.17 2.40
CA VAL A 48 4.58 -15.25 2.64
C VAL A 48 4.24 -14.56 3.95
N CYS A 49 3.30 -13.62 3.89
CA CYS A 49 2.69 -13.03 5.08
C CYS A 49 1.32 -13.68 5.32
N ILE A 50 1.04 -14.06 6.55
CA ILE A 50 -0.28 -14.54 6.98
C ILE A 50 -1.01 -13.39 7.68
N VAL A 51 -2.04 -12.85 7.03
CA VAL A 51 -2.91 -11.83 7.63
C VAL A 51 -4.02 -12.54 8.41
N PRO A 52 -4.16 -12.28 9.72
CA PRO A 52 -5.19 -12.93 10.54
C PRO A 52 -6.61 -12.64 10.04
N PRO A 53 -7.59 -13.46 10.42
CA PRO A 53 -9.00 -13.22 10.10
C PRO A 53 -9.46 -11.83 10.55
N ASN A 54 -10.20 -11.13 9.69
CA ASN A 54 -10.77 -9.80 10.00
C ASN A 54 -9.75 -8.78 10.52
N SER A 55 -8.49 -8.91 10.09
CA SER A 55 -7.39 -8.02 10.44
C SER A 55 -6.74 -7.45 9.18
N PHE A 56 -5.64 -6.73 9.34
CA PHE A 56 -4.91 -6.14 8.22
C PHE A 56 -3.40 -6.16 8.48
N ALA A 57 -2.67 -5.93 7.42
CA ALA A 57 -1.24 -5.70 7.48
C ALA A 57 -0.87 -4.46 6.66
N LEU A 58 0.18 -3.78 7.09
CA LEU A 58 0.89 -2.80 6.27
C LEU A 58 2.04 -3.50 5.57
N ALA A 59 2.29 -3.11 4.34
CA ALA A 59 3.44 -3.56 3.55
C ALA A 59 3.97 -2.39 2.72
N ARG A 60 5.04 -2.61 1.97
CA ARG A 60 5.51 -1.62 0.98
C ARG A 60 5.59 -2.22 -0.41
N SER A 61 5.55 -1.35 -1.42
CA SER A 61 5.83 -1.77 -2.80
C SER A 61 7.30 -2.13 -2.98
N VAL A 62 7.57 -3.11 -3.87
CA VAL A 62 8.92 -3.35 -4.39
C VAL A 62 9.37 -2.17 -5.24
N GLU A 63 8.45 -1.65 -6.05
CA GLU A 63 8.68 -0.52 -6.95
C GLU A 63 8.83 0.79 -6.16
N TYR A 64 9.76 1.62 -6.62
CA TYR A 64 9.92 2.99 -6.20
C TYR A 64 9.26 3.89 -7.23
N PHE A 65 8.38 4.78 -6.80
CA PHE A 65 7.62 5.67 -7.68
C PHE A 65 8.18 7.10 -7.61
N ARG A 66 8.16 7.76 -8.76
CA ARG A 66 8.41 9.20 -8.89
C ARG A 66 7.35 9.76 -9.84
N ILE A 67 6.36 10.43 -9.28
CA ILE A 67 5.20 10.89 -10.03
C ILE A 67 5.48 12.27 -10.64
N PRO A 68 5.36 12.43 -11.97
CA PRO A 68 5.48 13.73 -12.62
C PRO A 68 4.42 14.74 -12.16
N ARG A 69 4.69 16.03 -12.32
CA ARG A 69 3.81 17.12 -11.87
C ARG A 69 2.45 17.15 -12.57
N ASN A 70 2.36 16.64 -13.79
CA ASN A 70 1.12 16.56 -14.57
C ASN A 70 0.40 15.21 -14.47
N ILE A 71 0.83 14.32 -13.58
CA ILE A 71 0.26 12.98 -13.44
C ILE A 71 -0.38 12.83 -12.06
N LEU A 72 -1.62 12.33 -12.06
CA LEU A 72 -2.31 11.79 -10.90
C LEU A 72 -2.35 10.26 -11.00
N THR A 73 -2.15 9.57 -9.91
CA THR A 73 -2.27 8.11 -9.84
C THR A 73 -3.41 7.70 -8.92
N ILE A 74 -4.10 6.63 -9.31
CA ILE A 74 -5.07 5.94 -8.46
C ILE A 74 -4.63 4.48 -8.35
N CYS A 75 -4.57 3.99 -7.12
CA CYS A 75 -4.31 2.58 -6.85
C CYS A 75 -5.62 1.83 -6.63
N VAL A 76 -5.76 0.69 -7.28
CA VAL A 76 -6.88 -0.24 -7.12
C VAL A 76 -6.36 -1.63 -6.80
N GLY A 77 -7.21 -2.47 -6.19
CA GLY A 77 -6.85 -3.84 -5.87
C GLY A 77 -6.61 -4.71 -7.10
N LYS A 78 -5.94 -5.85 -6.90
CA LYS A 78 -5.77 -6.86 -7.92
C LYS A 78 -6.88 -7.89 -7.85
N SER A 79 -7.48 -8.22 -8.99
CA SER A 79 -8.67 -9.08 -9.07
C SER A 79 -8.49 -10.46 -8.42
N THR A 80 -7.27 -11.01 -8.45
CA THR A 80 -6.95 -12.30 -7.81
C THR A 80 -7.20 -12.24 -6.30
N TYR A 81 -6.69 -11.21 -5.63
CA TYR A 81 -6.90 -11.03 -4.20
C TYR A 81 -8.31 -10.54 -3.87
N ALA A 82 -8.85 -9.61 -4.67
CA ALA A 82 -10.20 -9.08 -4.46
C ALA A 82 -11.27 -10.19 -4.42
N ARG A 83 -11.14 -11.19 -5.29
CA ARG A 83 -12.05 -12.35 -5.35
C ARG A 83 -11.89 -13.33 -4.18
N CYS A 84 -10.82 -13.20 -3.42
CA CYS A 84 -10.60 -13.94 -2.17
C CYS A 84 -11.01 -13.12 -0.93
N GLY A 85 -11.64 -11.95 -1.09
CA GLY A 85 -12.01 -11.09 0.03
C GLY A 85 -10.83 -10.32 0.62
N ILE A 86 -9.73 -10.17 -0.12
CA ILE A 86 -8.58 -9.37 0.29
C ILE A 86 -8.64 -8.02 -0.42
N ILE A 87 -8.64 -6.96 0.38
CA ILE A 87 -8.73 -5.59 -0.11
C ILE A 87 -7.36 -4.93 0.08
N THR A 88 -6.82 -4.38 -1.00
CA THR A 88 -5.67 -3.49 -0.93
C THR A 88 -6.16 -2.06 -1.07
N ASN A 89 -5.91 -1.25 -0.03
CA ASN A 89 -6.24 0.16 -0.01
C ASN A 89 -4.95 0.99 -0.07
N VAL A 90 -4.95 2.01 -0.91
CA VAL A 90 -3.88 3.01 -0.99
C VAL A 90 -4.51 4.32 -1.42
N THR A 91 -4.17 5.41 -0.74
CA THR A 91 -4.61 6.73 -1.17
C THR A 91 -3.89 7.16 -2.46
N PRO A 92 -4.44 8.08 -3.27
CA PRO A 92 -3.82 8.53 -4.51
C PRO A 92 -2.37 9.01 -4.30
N PHE A 93 -1.47 8.69 -5.26
CA PHE A 93 -0.16 9.31 -5.30
C PHE A 93 -0.30 10.64 -6.01
N GLU A 94 -0.17 11.72 -5.27
CA GLU A 94 -0.32 13.05 -5.82
C GLU A 94 0.88 13.42 -6.73
N PRO A 95 0.71 14.43 -7.62
CA PRO A 95 1.82 14.97 -8.41
C PRO A 95 3.04 15.29 -7.57
N GLU A 96 4.22 14.89 -8.05
CA GLU A 96 5.54 15.05 -7.40
C GLU A 96 5.70 14.29 -6.06
N TRP A 97 4.78 13.37 -5.73
CA TRP A 97 5.06 12.41 -4.68
C TRP A 97 6.14 11.40 -5.16
N GLU A 98 7.02 11.06 -4.25
CA GLU A 98 8.12 10.12 -4.52
C GLU A 98 8.30 9.17 -3.35
N GLY A 99 8.56 7.89 -3.63
CA GLY A 99 8.82 6.89 -2.58
C GLY A 99 8.39 5.47 -2.93
N HIS A 100 8.57 4.57 -1.97
CA HIS A 100 7.89 3.28 -1.94
C HIS A 100 6.49 3.46 -1.33
N VAL A 101 5.50 2.85 -1.96
CA VAL A 101 4.11 2.95 -1.49
C VAL A 101 3.93 2.10 -0.24
N THR A 102 3.28 2.63 0.79
CA THR A 102 2.74 1.82 1.87
C THR A 102 1.39 1.28 1.44
N LEU A 103 1.24 -0.04 1.51
CA LEU A 103 0.06 -0.80 1.12
C LEU A 103 -0.71 -1.20 2.38
N GLU A 104 -2.01 -0.93 2.43
CA GLU A 104 -2.90 -1.38 3.49
C GLU A 104 -3.68 -2.60 2.99
N ILE A 105 -3.33 -3.79 3.48
CA ILE A 105 -3.88 -5.06 3.01
C ILE A 105 -4.82 -5.61 4.06
N SER A 106 -6.13 -5.59 3.79
CA SER A 106 -7.16 -6.04 4.72
C SER A 106 -7.69 -7.42 4.35
N ASN A 107 -7.77 -8.30 5.34
CA ASN A 107 -8.42 -9.59 5.22
C ASN A 107 -9.85 -9.50 5.78
N THR A 108 -10.84 -9.47 4.89
CA THR A 108 -12.26 -9.39 5.29
C THR A 108 -12.90 -10.75 5.54
N THR A 109 -12.12 -11.83 5.47
CA THR A 109 -12.62 -13.20 5.62
C THR A 109 -12.44 -13.71 7.05
N PRO A 110 -13.20 -14.73 7.48
CA PRO A 110 -13.02 -15.37 8.78
C PRO A 110 -11.85 -16.37 8.82
N LEU A 111 -11.02 -16.46 7.76
CA LEU A 111 -9.89 -17.36 7.65
C LEU A 111 -8.57 -16.57 7.55
N PRO A 112 -7.43 -17.13 8.00
CA PRO A 112 -6.13 -16.55 7.71
C PRO A 112 -5.89 -16.45 6.19
N ALA A 113 -5.37 -15.34 5.71
CA ALA A 113 -5.10 -15.10 4.30
C ALA A 113 -3.60 -15.03 4.02
N ARG A 114 -3.16 -15.64 2.92
CA ARG A 114 -1.77 -15.60 2.46
C ARG A 114 -1.56 -14.47 1.48
N ILE A 115 -0.54 -13.67 1.73
CA ILE A 115 -0.03 -12.65 0.82
C ILE A 115 1.36 -13.06 0.40
N TYR A 116 1.61 -13.13 -0.91
CA TYR A 116 2.88 -13.60 -1.47
C TYR A 116 3.78 -12.41 -1.80
N ALA A 117 4.96 -12.38 -1.18
CA ALA A 117 5.97 -11.36 -1.43
C ALA A 117 6.52 -11.45 -2.88
N ASN A 118 6.96 -10.31 -3.40
CA ASN A 118 7.52 -10.15 -4.75
C ASN A 118 6.56 -10.52 -5.90
N GLU A 119 5.28 -10.66 -5.61
CA GLU A 119 4.21 -10.89 -6.58
C GLU A 119 3.22 -9.70 -6.63
N GLY A 120 2.39 -9.65 -7.68
CA GLY A 120 1.44 -8.57 -7.89
C GLY A 120 0.39 -8.48 -6.78
N ILE A 121 0.13 -7.27 -6.26
CA ILE A 121 -0.81 -7.02 -5.17
C ILE A 121 -1.88 -5.99 -5.50
N ALA A 122 -1.56 -5.01 -6.30
CA ALA A 122 -2.43 -3.89 -6.63
C ALA A 122 -2.05 -3.28 -7.98
N GLN A 123 -3.00 -2.63 -8.63
CA GLN A 123 -2.78 -1.93 -9.89
C GLN A 123 -2.78 -0.43 -9.68
N VAL A 124 -1.79 0.25 -10.24
CA VAL A 124 -1.71 1.71 -10.32
C VAL A 124 -2.19 2.15 -11.69
N LEU A 125 -3.15 3.08 -11.72
CA LEU A 125 -3.64 3.74 -12.92
C LEU A 125 -3.06 5.14 -12.99
N PHE A 126 -2.67 5.58 -14.20
CA PHE A 126 -2.06 6.88 -14.44
C PHE A 126 -3.00 7.75 -15.27
N PHE A 127 -3.19 8.99 -14.81
CA PHE A 127 -4.00 10.00 -15.48
C PHE A 127 -3.15 11.23 -15.74
N GLU A 128 -3.06 11.64 -17.01
CA GLU A 128 -2.38 12.85 -17.41
C GLU A 128 -3.37 14.02 -17.44
N SER A 129 -2.97 15.15 -16.86
CA SER A 129 -3.72 16.41 -16.93
C SER A 129 -3.26 17.26 -18.09
N ASP A 130 -4.15 18.03 -18.68
CA ASP A 130 -3.84 19.03 -19.72
C ASP A 130 -2.96 20.16 -19.19
N GLU A 131 -3.01 20.42 -17.88
CA GLU A 131 -2.24 21.45 -17.19
C GLU A 131 -1.54 20.88 -15.96
N GLU A 132 -0.39 21.45 -15.60
CA GLU A 132 0.28 21.12 -14.34
C GLU A 132 -0.52 21.62 -13.14
N CYS A 133 -0.49 20.91 -12.03
CA CYS A 133 -1.15 21.35 -10.80
C CYS A 133 -0.44 22.59 -10.22
N GLU A 134 -1.20 23.53 -9.70
CA GLU A 134 -0.65 24.72 -9.05
C GLU A 134 0.18 24.39 -7.82
N THR A 135 -0.27 23.41 -7.04
CA THR A 135 0.39 22.98 -5.81
C THR A 135 0.55 21.46 -5.80
N SER A 136 1.78 20.99 -5.87
CA SER A 136 2.11 19.58 -5.84
C SER A 136 2.26 19.03 -4.41
N TYR A 137 2.44 17.72 -4.28
CA TYR A 137 2.74 17.08 -2.99
C TYR A 137 4.10 17.54 -2.42
N ALA A 138 5.08 17.77 -3.28
CA ALA A 138 6.38 18.31 -2.88
C ALA A 138 6.25 19.75 -2.35
N ASP A 139 5.45 20.60 -3.02
CA ASP A 139 5.19 21.97 -2.59
C ASP A 139 4.53 22.03 -1.20
N LYS A 140 3.58 21.12 -0.94
CA LYS A 140 2.92 20.98 0.37
C LYS A 140 3.84 20.44 1.47
N LYS A 141 5.03 19.96 1.15
CA LYS A 141 5.93 19.22 2.06
C LYS A 141 5.20 18.06 2.74
N GLY A 142 4.48 17.28 1.95
CA GLY A 142 3.62 16.22 2.42
C GLY A 142 4.34 15.20 3.32
N LYS A 143 3.68 14.77 4.39
CA LYS A 143 4.25 13.94 5.47
C LYS A 143 4.75 12.55 5.06
N TYR A 144 4.35 12.09 3.89
CA TYR A 144 4.74 10.78 3.33
C TYR A 144 5.70 10.89 2.15
N GLN A 145 6.34 12.06 1.93
CA GLN A 145 7.34 12.23 0.89
C GLN A 145 8.60 11.40 1.21
N GLY A 146 9.14 10.73 0.19
CA GLY A 146 10.39 9.99 0.31
C GLY A 146 10.32 8.73 1.17
N GLN A 147 9.17 8.05 1.22
CA GLN A 147 9.04 6.81 2.00
C GLN A 147 10.01 5.72 1.50
N THR A 148 10.74 5.11 2.42
CA THR A 148 11.71 4.05 2.12
C THR A 148 11.30 2.68 2.67
N GLY A 149 10.49 2.63 3.72
CA GLY A 149 10.01 1.41 4.36
C GLY A 149 8.50 1.43 4.58
N VAL A 150 7.99 0.42 5.29
CA VAL A 150 6.59 0.39 5.72
C VAL A 150 6.36 1.52 6.72
N THR A 151 5.55 2.49 6.35
CA THR A 151 5.35 3.71 7.14
C THR A 151 4.03 3.65 7.91
N PRO A 152 4.05 3.75 9.26
CA PRO A 152 2.85 3.83 10.07
C PRO A 152 2.14 5.18 9.91
N PRO A 153 0.92 5.35 10.47
CA PRO A 153 0.20 6.61 10.44
C PRO A 153 1.03 7.78 11.00
N ARG A 154 0.95 8.93 10.35
CA ARG A 154 1.57 10.20 10.77
C ARG A 154 0.53 11.31 10.74
N LEU A 155 0.67 12.29 11.63
CA LEU A 155 -0.13 13.52 11.65
C LEU A 155 0.52 14.64 10.86
#